data_04b1d289df41259d57c70e29538c1da5
#
_entry.id   04b1d289df41259d57c70e29538c1da5
#
_cell.length_a   1.000
_cell.length_b   1.000
_cell.length_c   1.000
_cell.angle_alpha   90.00
_cell.angle_beta   90.00
_cell.angle_gamma   90.00
#
_symmetry.space_group_name_H-M   'P 1'
#
loop_
_entity.id
_entity.type
_entity.pdbx_description
1 polymer ?
#
loop_
_entity_poly.entity_id
_entity_poly.type
_entity_poly.pdbx_seq_one_letter_code
_entity_poly.pdbx_strand_id
1 'polypeptide(L)'
;MFGKYSSLLLALVFSSVVCAQSAPASANTARPNPKSQTNPEPLLITLVRQKVVAIDGKEIVQSAEVAKPGDVLDETATYLNKSATPVKSMQATLPIPPYTELVVSSIKPSGAKASTDGSEFSALPLKRKIKQANGVEVEQLVPVSEYRYLRWYPGDLGAGKSLVFSARFKVANDYVQSAQSSGK
;
A
#
# COMPACT_ATOMS: atom_id res chain seq x y z
N MET A 1 68.04 -14.97 -27.75
CA MET A 1 68.37 -16.38 -27.91
C MET A 1 67.13 -17.04 -28.44
N PHE A 2 66.98 -17.20 -29.72
CA PHE A 2 67.13 -18.43 -30.51
C PHE A 2 66.27 -19.55 -29.90
N GLY A 3 65.38 -20.20 -30.61
CA GLY A 3 65.10 -20.50 -32.00
C GLY A 3 63.80 -21.28 -32.11
N LYS A 4 63.07 -21.16 -33.09
CA LYS A 4 63.18 -21.85 -34.41
C LYS A 4 62.36 -23.14 -34.53
N TYR A 5 61.43 -23.08 -35.52
CA TYR A 5 60.96 -24.10 -36.48
C TYR A 5 60.18 -25.31 -35.94
N SER A 6 59.15 -25.82 -36.58
CA SER A 6 59.06 -26.17 -38.02
C SER A 6 57.57 -26.53 -38.35
N SER A 7 57.20 -26.17 -39.53
CA SER A 7 56.11 -26.68 -40.36
C SER A 7 55.99 -28.20 -40.40
N LEU A 8 54.80 -28.73 -40.52
CA LEU A 8 54.48 -29.77 -41.47
C LEU A 8 53.04 -29.70 -41.96
N LEU A 9 52.88 -29.43 -43.24
CA LEU A 9 51.69 -29.62 -44.04
C LEU A 9 51.46 -31.13 -44.24
N LEU A 10 50.21 -31.57 -44.15
CA LEU A 10 49.74 -32.69 -44.93
C LEU A 10 48.28 -32.52 -45.29
N ALA A 11 48.04 -32.46 -46.58
CA ALA A 11 46.73 -32.36 -47.22
C ALA A 11 46.11 -33.75 -47.46
N LEU A 12 44.87 -33.73 -47.89
CA LEU A 12 44.05 -34.78 -48.52
C LEU A 12 43.05 -35.44 -47.58
N VAL A 13 41.81 -35.67 -47.90
CA VAL A 13 41.01 -35.88 -49.11
C VAL A 13 39.50 -35.70 -48.80
N PHE A 14 38.76 -35.22 -49.76
CA PHE A 14 37.31 -35.14 -49.85
C PHE A 14 36.60 -36.46 -49.59
N SER A 15 35.54 -36.44 -48.85
CA SER A 15 34.45 -37.37 -49.05
C SER A 15 33.11 -36.70 -48.63
N SER A 16 32.37 -36.35 -49.64
CA SER A 16 31.00 -35.77 -49.51
C SER A 16 30.04 -36.91 -49.18
N VAL A 17 29.50 -36.92 -47.96
CA VAL A 17 28.31 -37.70 -47.63
C VAL A 17 27.15 -36.73 -47.41
N VAL A 18 26.29 -36.65 -48.38
CA VAL A 18 24.96 -35.98 -48.28
C VAL A 18 24.07 -36.90 -47.45
N CYS A 19 23.92 -36.61 -46.19
CA CYS A 19 22.82 -37.16 -45.38
C CYS A 19 21.67 -36.18 -45.41
N ALA A 20 20.61 -36.55 -46.11
CA ALA A 20 19.31 -35.89 -46.01
C ALA A 20 18.80 -36.08 -44.57
N GLN A 21 18.84 -35.01 -43.76
CA GLN A 21 18.17 -34.97 -42.48
C GLN A 21 16.72 -34.51 -42.68
N SER A 22 15.81 -35.49 -42.65
CA SER A 22 14.40 -35.23 -42.46
C SER A 22 14.22 -34.61 -41.07
N ALA A 23 13.81 -33.35 -41.04
CA ALA A 23 13.42 -32.65 -39.82
C ALA A 23 12.20 -33.32 -39.20
N PRO A 24 12.23 -33.67 -37.90
CA PRO A 24 11.02 -34.05 -37.21
C PRO A 24 10.12 -32.81 -37.04
N ALA A 25 8.89 -32.91 -37.50
CA ALA A 25 7.85 -31.94 -37.23
C ALA A 25 7.75 -31.72 -35.72
N SER A 26 8.09 -30.53 -35.27
CA SER A 26 7.81 -30.10 -33.89
C SER A 26 6.31 -30.10 -33.69
N ALA A 27 5.79 -31.12 -33.07
CA ALA A 27 4.49 -31.11 -32.48
C ALA A 27 4.47 -29.99 -31.42
N ASN A 28 3.83 -28.90 -31.76
CA ASN A 28 3.54 -27.80 -30.86
C ASN A 28 2.50 -28.30 -29.83
N THR A 29 3.00 -29.05 -28.84
CA THR A 29 2.19 -29.41 -27.66
C THR A 29 1.97 -28.12 -26.91
N ALA A 30 0.84 -27.45 -27.20
CA ALA A 30 0.34 -26.36 -26.39
C ALA A 30 0.26 -26.86 -24.94
N ARG A 31 1.23 -26.47 -24.11
CA ARG A 31 1.10 -26.62 -22.66
C ARG A 31 -0.21 -25.95 -22.25
N PRO A 32 -1.10 -26.67 -21.56
CA PRO A 32 -2.25 -26.02 -20.96
C PRO A 32 -1.69 -24.93 -20.06
N ASN A 33 -1.99 -23.68 -20.40
CA ASN A 33 -1.72 -22.55 -19.52
C ASN A 33 -2.32 -22.90 -18.16
N PRO A 34 -1.54 -23.01 -17.06
CA PRO A 34 -2.14 -23.23 -15.77
C PRO A 34 -3.08 -22.04 -15.56
N LYS A 35 -4.39 -22.33 -15.60
CA LYS A 35 -5.42 -21.38 -15.19
C LYS A 35 -4.91 -20.80 -13.88
N SER A 36 -4.61 -19.51 -13.87
CA SER A 36 -4.36 -18.78 -12.65
C SER A 36 -5.54 -19.08 -11.75
N GLN A 37 -5.36 -20.01 -10.84
CA GLN A 37 -6.29 -20.18 -9.74
C GLN A 37 -6.10 -18.90 -8.93
N THR A 38 -6.97 -17.92 -9.19
CA THR A 38 -7.15 -16.79 -8.31
C THR A 38 -7.66 -17.39 -7.01
N ASN A 39 -6.73 -17.78 -6.13
CA ASN A 39 -7.09 -18.11 -4.76
C ASN A 39 -7.83 -16.87 -4.26
N PRO A 40 -9.10 -16.98 -3.86
CA PRO A 40 -9.81 -15.84 -3.30
C PRO A 40 -8.97 -15.30 -2.15
N GLU A 41 -8.64 -14.02 -2.22
CA GLU A 41 -7.88 -13.41 -1.13
C GLU A 41 -8.57 -13.74 0.19
N PRO A 42 -7.85 -14.29 1.16
CA PRO A 42 -8.46 -14.77 2.40
C PRO A 42 -9.07 -13.63 3.21
N LEU A 43 -8.64 -12.39 2.95
CA LEU A 43 -9.07 -11.20 3.68
C LEU A 43 -9.80 -10.24 2.74
N LEU A 44 -11.09 -10.03 3.01
CA LEU A 44 -11.87 -8.98 2.35
C LEU A 44 -11.76 -7.68 3.16
N ILE A 45 -11.31 -6.62 2.51
CA ILE A 45 -11.24 -5.28 3.09
C ILE A 45 -12.28 -4.40 2.40
N THR A 46 -13.17 -3.80 3.19
CA THR A 46 -14.17 -2.84 2.72
C THR A 46 -13.91 -1.50 3.41
N LEU A 47 -13.74 -0.45 2.61
CA LEU A 47 -13.61 0.92 3.10
C LEU A 47 -14.88 1.70 2.75
N VAL A 48 -15.50 2.29 3.75
CA VAL A 48 -16.69 3.14 3.61
C VAL A 48 -16.35 4.53 4.10
N ARG A 49 -16.63 5.54 3.30
CA ARG A 49 -16.49 6.96 3.65
C ARG A 49 -17.86 7.61 3.65
N GLN A 50 -18.19 8.31 4.73
CA GLN A 50 -19.44 9.03 4.90
C GLN A 50 -19.13 10.44 5.42
N LYS A 51 -20.03 11.39 5.14
CA LYS A 51 -19.96 12.73 5.71
C LYS A 51 -20.83 12.79 6.97
N VAL A 52 -20.28 13.34 8.04
CA VAL A 52 -21.00 13.59 9.29
C VAL A 52 -21.62 14.98 9.21
N VAL A 53 -22.91 15.06 9.42
CA VAL A 53 -23.67 16.32 9.47
C VAL A 53 -24.46 16.39 10.77
N ALA A 54 -24.61 17.58 11.34
CA ALA A 54 -25.46 17.81 12.49
C ALA A 54 -26.81 18.38 12.01
N ILE A 55 -27.91 17.67 12.29
CA ILE A 55 -29.27 18.12 12.03
C ILE A 55 -30.02 18.05 13.37
N ASP A 56 -30.59 19.16 13.80
CA ASP A 56 -31.32 19.30 15.07
C ASP A 56 -30.52 18.79 16.28
N GLY A 57 -29.20 19.06 16.30
CA GLY A 57 -28.28 18.65 17.35
C GLY A 57 -27.92 17.17 17.36
N LYS A 58 -28.36 16.39 16.37
CA LYS A 58 -28.00 14.97 16.19
C LYS A 58 -27.03 14.80 15.04
N GLU A 59 -25.98 14.01 15.27
CA GLU A 59 -25.08 13.60 14.18
C GLU A 59 -25.75 12.53 13.34
N ILE A 60 -25.81 12.75 12.03
CA ILE A 60 -26.20 11.76 11.03
C ILE A 60 -25.10 11.63 9.99
N VAL A 61 -25.02 10.47 9.35
CA VAL A 61 -24.08 10.22 8.27
C VAL A 61 -24.79 10.25 6.92
N GLN A 62 -24.14 10.83 5.93
CA GLN A 62 -24.62 10.94 4.56
C GLN A 62 -23.54 10.48 3.58
N SER A 63 -23.92 10.26 2.31
CA SER A 63 -22.93 10.01 1.25
C SER A 63 -21.89 11.14 1.20
N ALA A 64 -20.62 10.75 1.04
CA ALA A 64 -19.48 11.67 0.94
C ALA A 64 -19.01 11.88 -0.51
N GLU A 65 -19.93 11.86 -1.49
CA GLU A 65 -19.57 12.07 -2.90
C GLU A 65 -18.94 13.45 -3.14
N VAL A 66 -19.41 14.45 -2.39
CA VAL A 66 -18.84 15.80 -2.43
C VAL A 66 -18.55 16.25 -1.01
N ALA A 67 -17.28 16.51 -0.73
CA ALA A 67 -16.82 17.08 0.53
C ALA A 67 -16.40 18.53 0.32
N LYS A 68 -16.75 19.41 1.26
CA LYS A 68 -16.41 20.83 1.29
C LYS A 68 -15.43 21.12 2.41
N PRO A 69 -14.64 22.19 2.33
CA PRO A 69 -13.84 22.67 3.46
C PRO A 69 -14.66 22.77 4.74
N GLY A 70 -14.11 22.24 5.82
CA GLY A 70 -14.77 22.18 7.13
C GLY A 70 -15.68 20.95 7.36
N ASP A 71 -16.06 20.21 6.32
CA ASP A 71 -16.82 18.96 6.48
C ASP A 71 -16.01 17.93 7.29
N VAL A 72 -16.74 17.10 8.03
CA VAL A 72 -16.13 15.96 8.74
C VAL A 72 -16.51 14.67 8.02
N LEU A 73 -15.50 13.92 7.62
CA LEU A 73 -15.63 12.61 7.00
C LEU A 73 -15.44 11.52 8.07
N ASP A 74 -16.28 10.51 8.08
CA ASP A 74 -16.14 9.30 8.87
C ASP A 74 -15.70 8.17 7.94
N GLU A 75 -14.53 7.62 8.16
CA GLU A 75 -14.04 6.46 7.41
C GLU A 75 -14.04 5.23 8.27
N THR A 76 -14.62 4.18 7.75
CA THR A 76 -14.70 2.87 8.39
C THR A 76 -14.13 1.79 7.49
N ALA A 77 -13.08 1.12 7.96
CA ALA A 77 -12.47 -0.04 7.33
C ALA A 77 -12.92 -1.32 8.03
N THR A 78 -13.56 -2.21 7.28
CA THR A 78 -13.98 -3.55 7.76
C THR A 78 -13.07 -4.60 7.14
N TYR A 79 -12.46 -5.42 7.98
CA TYR A 79 -11.62 -6.55 7.60
C TYR A 79 -12.36 -7.83 7.92
N LEU A 80 -12.73 -8.61 6.91
CA LEU A 80 -13.41 -9.90 7.05
C LEU A 80 -12.50 -11.03 6.57
N ASN A 81 -12.17 -11.96 7.46
CA ASN A 81 -11.49 -13.19 7.10
C ASN A 81 -12.46 -14.18 6.48
N LYS A 82 -12.41 -14.35 5.17
CA LYS A 82 -13.24 -15.30 4.40
C LYS A 82 -12.68 -16.72 4.37
N SER A 83 -11.47 -16.94 4.87
CA SER A 83 -10.83 -18.25 4.86
C SER A 83 -11.31 -19.13 6.02
N ALA A 84 -11.05 -20.42 5.90
CA ALA A 84 -11.31 -21.39 6.96
C ALA A 84 -10.25 -21.40 8.06
N THR A 85 -9.17 -20.60 7.92
CA THR A 85 -8.05 -20.54 8.86
C THR A 85 -7.87 -19.12 9.40
N PRO A 86 -7.33 -18.95 10.62
CA PRO A 86 -7.03 -17.64 11.14
C PRO A 86 -5.96 -16.91 10.31
N VAL A 87 -6.16 -15.60 10.06
CA VAL A 87 -5.12 -14.69 9.58
C VAL A 87 -4.27 -14.30 10.78
N LYS A 88 -2.97 -14.59 10.71
CA LYS A 88 -2.02 -14.35 11.81
C LYS A 88 -1.41 -12.96 11.75
N SER A 89 -1.12 -12.40 12.94
CA SER A 89 -0.38 -11.12 13.09
C SER A 89 -0.90 -10.01 12.18
N MET A 90 -2.22 -9.85 12.13
CA MET A 90 -2.89 -8.91 11.25
C MET A 90 -2.47 -7.47 11.53
N GLN A 91 -2.29 -6.71 10.47
CA GLN A 91 -2.09 -5.26 10.51
C GLN A 91 -3.22 -4.58 9.73
N ALA A 92 -3.96 -3.72 10.40
CA ALA A 92 -5.02 -2.93 9.76
C ALA A 92 -4.52 -1.50 9.54
N THR A 93 -4.45 -1.07 8.29
CA THR A 93 -4.00 0.29 7.95
C THR A 93 -5.16 1.07 7.35
N LEU A 94 -5.36 2.30 7.84
CA LEU A 94 -6.32 3.27 7.32
C LEU A 94 -5.53 4.47 6.80
N PRO A 95 -5.55 4.75 5.49
CA PRO A 95 -4.94 5.95 4.93
C PRO A 95 -5.75 7.18 5.34
N ILE A 96 -5.05 8.28 5.65
CA ILE A 96 -5.69 9.57 5.91
C ILE A 96 -5.87 10.27 4.56
N PRO A 97 -7.10 10.68 4.20
CA PRO A 97 -7.34 11.32 2.92
C PRO A 97 -6.50 12.59 2.75
N PRO A 98 -6.00 12.89 1.54
CA PRO A 98 -5.29 14.14 1.29
C PRO A 98 -6.20 15.34 1.60
N TYR A 99 -5.58 16.43 2.02
CA TYR A 99 -6.26 17.69 2.37
C TYR A 99 -7.25 17.55 3.54
N THR A 100 -7.01 16.58 4.43
CA THR A 100 -7.79 16.43 5.66
C THR A 100 -6.88 16.37 6.87
N GLU A 101 -7.45 16.66 8.02
CA GLU A 101 -6.80 16.51 9.33
C GLU A 101 -7.52 15.46 10.16
N LEU A 102 -6.74 14.60 10.80
CA LEU A 102 -7.25 13.56 11.68
C LEU A 102 -7.88 14.17 12.95
N VAL A 103 -9.11 13.79 13.25
CA VAL A 103 -9.74 14.04 14.54
C VAL A 103 -9.31 12.94 15.52
N VAL A 104 -8.21 13.15 16.25
CA VAL A 104 -7.54 12.13 17.07
C VAL A 104 -8.48 11.43 18.04
N SER A 105 -9.42 12.16 18.66
CA SER A 105 -10.42 11.60 19.58
C SER A 105 -11.42 10.65 18.94
N SER A 106 -11.51 10.59 17.63
CA SER A 106 -12.45 9.76 16.88
C SER A 106 -11.94 8.36 16.55
N ILE A 107 -10.66 8.09 16.80
CA ILE A 107 -10.00 6.81 16.44
C ILE A 107 -10.64 5.65 17.19
N LYS A 108 -11.11 4.64 16.45
CA LYS A 108 -11.72 3.42 17.01
C LYS A 108 -11.18 2.17 16.30
N PRO A 109 -10.82 1.12 17.07
CA PRO A 109 -10.57 1.14 18.52
C PRO A 109 -9.36 2.02 18.87
N SER A 110 -9.19 2.32 20.14
CA SER A 110 -8.00 3.03 20.64
C SER A 110 -6.73 2.19 20.40
N GLY A 111 -5.54 2.84 20.50
CA GLY A 111 -4.25 2.15 20.37
C GLY A 111 -3.73 2.08 18.94
N ALA A 112 -4.30 2.84 18.01
CA ALA A 112 -3.69 3.06 16.71
C ALA A 112 -2.32 3.72 16.85
N LYS A 113 -1.41 3.36 15.96
CA LYS A 113 -0.19 4.11 15.69
C LYS A 113 -0.38 4.95 14.44
N ALA A 114 0.30 6.08 14.34
CA ALA A 114 0.28 6.94 13.17
C ALA A 114 1.62 6.97 12.45
N SER A 115 1.58 7.39 11.19
CA SER A 115 2.76 7.59 10.35
C SER A 115 2.56 8.77 9.42
N THR A 116 3.66 9.45 9.05
CA THR A 116 3.69 10.52 8.06
C THR A 116 4.00 10.03 6.65
N ASP A 117 4.56 8.81 6.51
CA ASP A 117 5.06 8.27 5.25
C ASP A 117 4.62 6.82 4.96
N GLY A 118 4.04 6.14 5.97
CA GLY A 118 3.62 4.76 5.85
C GLY A 118 4.70 3.73 6.15
N SER A 119 5.95 4.14 6.40
CA SER A 119 7.08 3.25 6.73
C SER A 119 7.19 3.03 8.24
N GLU A 120 7.32 4.09 9.01
CA GLU A 120 7.42 4.02 10.45
C GLU A 120 6.13 4.43 11.14
N PHE A 121 5.68 3.60 12.10
CA PHE A 121 4.45 3.82 12.87
C PHE A 121 4.74 3.96 14.34
N SER A 122 4.37 5.10 14.92
CA SER A 122 4.59 5.44 16.32
C SER A 122 3.28 5.81 17.04
N ALA A 123 3.31 5.74 18.36
CA ALA A 123 2.17 6.15 19.19
C ALA A 123 1.83 7.63 18.97
N LEU A 124 0.55 7.97 19.11
CA LEU A 124 0.08 9.35 19.05
C LEU A 124 0.28 10.06 20.42
N PRO A 125 0.61 11.35 20.40
CA PRO A 125 0.95 12.18 19.25
C PRO A 125 2.35 11.87 18.69
N LEU A 126 2.50 12.00 17.37
CA LEU A 126 3.82 11.78 16.74
C LEU A 126 4.81 12.85 17.17
N LYS A 127 6.06 12.44 17.33
CA LYS A 127 7.19 13.30 17.64
C LYS A 127 8.31 13.09 16.64
N ARG A 128 9.04 14.16 16.33
CA ARG A 128 10.26 14.10 15.53
C ARG A 128 11.39 14.82 16.24
N LYS A 129 12.60 14.35 16.06
CA LYS A 129 13.81 15.06 16.52
C LYS A 129 14.21 16.08 15.48
N ILE A 130 14.42 17.30 15.90
CA ILE A 130 14.96 18.38 15.08
C ILE A 130 16.27 18.88 15.67
N LYS A 131 17.26 19.13 14.81
CA LYS A 131 18.52 19.73 15.23
C LYS A 131 18.41 21.24 15.12
N GLN A 132 18.55 21.94 16.23
CA GLN A 132 18.54 23.39 16.27
C GLN A 132 19.85 23.98 15.70
N ALA A 133 19.86 25.28 15.41
CA ALA A 133 21.04 25.98 14.89
C ALA A 133 22.27 25.88 15.81
N ASN A 134 22.07 25.72 17.12
CA ASN A 134 23.12 25.51 18.12
C ASN A 134 23.62 24.05 18.19
N GLY A 135 23.13 23.15 17.32
CA GLY A 135 23.51 21.73 17.28
C GLY A 135 22.77 20.82 18.25
N VAL A 136 21.93 21.35 19.14
CA VAL A 136 21.14 20.57 20.11
C VAL A 136 19.95 19.91 19.42
N GLU A 137 19.72 18.61 19.70
CA GLU A 137 18.52 17.90 19.26
C GLU A 137 17.39 18.12 20.28
N VAL A 138 16.22 18.51 19.75
CA VAL A 138 15.00 18.66 20.55
C VAL A 138 13.88 17.83 19.94
N GLU A 139 13.01 17.29 20.79
CA GLU A 139 11.77 16.65 20.34
C GLU A 139 10.71 17.72 20.05
N GLN A 140 10.12 17.61 18.88
CA GLN A 140 8.98 18.45 18.45
C GLN A 140 7.78 17.57 18.11
N LEU A 141 6.58 18.03 18.47
CA LEU A 141 5.35 17.39 18.01
C LEU A 141 5.21 17.57 16.49
N VAL A 142 4.86 16.49 15.83
CA VAL A 142 4.50 16.53 14.40
C VAL A 142 3.07 17.06 14.29
N PRO A 143 2.81 18.08 13.46
CA PRO A 143 1.45 18.56 13.22
C PRO A 143 0.53 17.43 12.70
N VAL A 144 -0.72 17.41 13.15
CA VAL A 144 -1.69 16.38 12.74
C VAL A 144 -1.95 16.42 11.23
N SER A 145 -1.81 17.59 10.60
CA SER A 145 -1.90 17.77 9.15
C SER A 145 -0.83 17.02 8.34
N GLU A 146 0.29 16.62 8.99
CA GLU A 146 1.33 15.82 8.36
C GLU A 146 1.07 14.30 8.46
N TYR A 147 0.09 13.86 9.24
CA TYR A 147 -0.23 12.44 9.36
C TYR A 147 -0.84 11.92 8.06
N ARG A 148 -0.42 10.71 7.65
CA ARG A 148 -0.87 10.09 6.38
C ARG A 148 -1.49 8.73 6.57
N TYR A 149 -1.18 8.02 7.67
CA TYR A 149 -1.67 6.68 7.93
C TYR A 149 -1.94 6.45 9.40
N LEU A 150 -2.97 5.66 9.68
CA LEU A 150 -3.20 5.01 10.96
C LEU A 150 -3.00 3.51 10.80
N ARG A 151 -2.47 2.84 11.82
CA ARG A 151 -2.30 1.39 11.82
C ARG A 151 -2.60 0.80 13.19
N TRP A 152 -3.36 -0.28 13.17
CA TRP A 152 -3.63 -1.11 14.34
C TRP A 152 -2.97 -2.47 14.20
N TYR A 153 -2.69 -3.09 15.33
CA TYR A 153 -2.10 -4.42 15.44
C TYR A 153 -3.01 -5.31 16.29
N PRO A 154 -4.16 -5.76 15.77
CA PRO A 154 -5.17 -6.46 16.55
C PRO A 154 -4.79 -7.90 16.91
N GLY A 155 -3.67 -8.41 16.40
CA GLY A 155 -3.26 -9.80 16.55
C GLY A 155 -3.85 -10.69 15.47
N ASP A 156 -4.42 -11.83 15.86
CA ASP A 156 -4.97 -12.81 14.93
C ASP A 156 -6.46 -12.54 14.64
N LEU A 157 -6.85 -12.70 13.37
CA LEU A 157 -8.26 -12.66 12.96
C LEU A 157 -8.76 -14.07 12.65
N GLY A 158 -9.62 -14.61 13.49
CA GLY A 158 -10.17 -15.95 13.34
C GLY A 158 -10.93 -16.15 12.02
N ALA A 159 -11.09 -17.41 11.62
CA ALA A 159 -11.86 -17.78 10.43
C ALA A 159 -13.31 -17.25 10.50
N GLY A 160 -13.80 -16.63 9.44
CA GLY A 160 -15.13 -16.05 9.35
C GLY A 160 -15.37 -14.85 10.27
N LYS A 161 -14.36 -14.35 10.97
CA LYS A 161 -14.48 -13.17 11.86
C LYS A 161 -14.17 -11.90 11.12
N SER A 162 -14.70 -10.78 11.65
CA SER A 162 -14.41 -9.43 11.15
C SER A 162 -13.95 -8.51 12.26
N LEU A 163 -13.16 -7.50 11.87
CA LEU A 163 -12.76 -6.37 12.70
C LEU A 163 -13.08 -5.07 11.97
N VAL A 164 -13.43 -4.05 12.74
CA VAL A 164 -13.80 -2.74 12.24
C VAL A 164 -12.89 -1.69 12.86
N PHE A 165 -12.34 -0.83 12.01
CA PHE A 165 -11.50 0.30 12.41
C PHE A 165 -12.07 1.56 11.78
N SER A 166 -12.14 2.64 12.54
CA SER A 166 -12.64 3.91 12.01
C SER A 166 -11.91 5.11 12.60
N ALA A 167 -11.95 6.20 11.85
CA ALA A 167 -11.51 7.51 12.28
C ALA A 167 -12.23 8.59 11.50
N ARG A 168 -12.31 9.79 12.09
CA ARG A 168 -12.88 10.98 11.44
C ARG A 168 -11.78 11.92 10.97
N PHE A 169 -12.05 12.57 9.87
CA PHE A 169 -11.15 13.50 9.21
C PHE A 169 -11.90 14.78 8.88
N LYS A 170 -11.33 15.92 9.25
CA LYS A 170 -11.89 17.22 8.90
C LYS A 170 -11.23 17.71 7.61
N VAL A 171 -12.02 18.10 6.63
CA VAL A 171 -11.52 18.70 5.38
C VAL A 171 -10.90 20.05 5.67
N ALA A 172 -9.65 20.26 5.26
CA ALA A 172 -8.90 21.48 5.51
C ALA A 172 -9.54 22.69 4.81
N ASN A 173 -9.50 23.86 5.45
CA ASN A 173 -10.12 25.08 4.91
C ASN A 173 -9.28 25.73 3.79
N ASP A 174 -7.98 25.48 3.76
CA ASP A 174 -7.00 26.04 2.83
C ASP A 174 -6.92 25.31 1.49
N TYR A 175 -7.68 24.19 1.34
CA TYR A 175 -7.75 23.44 0.08
C TYR A 175 -8.18 24.30 -1.13
N VAL A 176 -9.05 25.29 -0.92
CA VAL A 176 -9.56 26.15 -1.99
C VAL A 176 -8.49 27.14 -2.52
N GLN A 177 -7.54 27.56 -1.67
CA GLN A 177 -6.51 28.50 -2.06
C GLN A 177 -5.45 27.90 -2.98
N SER A 178 -5.08 26.64 -2.78
CA SER A 178 -4.11 25.94 -3.62
C SER A 178 -4.64 25.60 -5.02
N ALA A 179 -5.93 25.32 -5.14
CA ALA A 179 -6.58 25.06 -6.44
C ALA A 179 -6.70 26.32 -7.31
N GLN A 180 -6.83 27.51 -6.70
CA GLN A 180 -6.92 28.78 -7.44
C GLN A 180 -5.54 29.34 -7.85
N SER A 181 -4.47 28.97 -7.18
CA SER A 181 -3.11 29.44 -7.52
C SER A 181 -2.45 28.65 -8.66
N SER A 182 -2.93 27.48 -9.01
CA SER A 182 -2.41 26.64 -10.10
C SER A 182 -3.11 26.88 -11.45
N GLY A 183 -4.07 27.80 -11.53
CA GLY A 183 -4.87 28.14 -12.72
C GLY A 183 -4.52 29.48 -13.39
N LYS A 184 -3.29 30.01 -13.22
CA LYS A 184 -2.87 31.28 -13.83
C LYS A 184 -1.62 31.12 -14.67
#